data_4b551ac3e42630bffedd81fb2d3d4c3f
#
_entry.id   4b551ac3e42630bffedd81fb2d3d4c3f
#
_cell.length_a   1.000
_cell.length_b   1.000
_cell.length_c   1.000
_cell.angle_alpha   90.00
_cell.angle_beta   90.00
_cell.angle_gamma   90.00
#
_symmetry.space_group_name_H-M   'P 1'
#
loop_
_entity.id
_entity.type
_entity.pdbx_description
1 polymer ?
#
loop_
_entity_poly.entity_id
_entity_poly.type
_entity_poly.pdbx_seq_one_letter_code
_entity_poly.pdbx_strand_id
1 'polypeptide(L)'
;MAYTVNKFDGTLIATVEDGTIDNTTNLRFIGKNYAGYGEIQNENFLHMLENFAGGSAPSRPVAGQMWYDSASAKLKFYDGSKFRTTGGAEISATAPTGLTTGDFWWDTANSQLYAWDGSSFILVGPQGVGSTVTQFTSRQIQDTLGA
;
A
#
# COMPACT_ATOMS: atom_id res chain seq x y z
N MET A 1 -13.09 -9.94 -34.79
CA MET A 1 -12.64 -8.55 -34.52
C MET A 1 -12.18 -8.48 -33.07
N ALA A 2 -10.93 -8.13 -32.85
CA ALA A 2 -10.33 -8.05 -31.51
C ALA A 2 -10.96 -6.92 -30.68
N TYR A 3 -11.04 -7.13 -29.37
CA TYR A 3 -11.40 -6.08 -28.43
C TYR A 3 -10.17 -5.29 -28.03
N THR A 4 -10.29 -3.97 -28.01
CA THR A 4 -9.27 -3.06 -27.51
C THR A 4 -9.67 -2.61 -26.11
N VAL A 5 -8.85 -2.95 -25.11
CA VAL A 5 -9.11 -2.64 -23.70
C VAL A 5 -8.18 -1.53 -23.27
N ASN A 6 -8.75 -0.39 -22.90
CA ASN A 6 -8.01 0.80 -22.50
C ASN A 6 -8.25 1.11 -21.02
N LYS A 7 -7.26 1.72 -20.39
CA LYS A 7 -7.41 2.34 -19.07
C LYS A 7 -8.32 3.57 -19.17
N PHE A 8 -8.72 4.10 -18.02
CA PHE A 8 -9.54 5.31 -17.95
C PHE A 8 -8.87 6.52 -18.64
N ASP A 9 -7.54 6.60 -18.57
CA ASP A 9 -6.75 7.66 -19.22
C ASP A 9 -6.57 7.47 -20.74
N GLY A 10 -7.18 6.41 -21.32
CA GLY A 10 -7.06 6.07 -22.72
C GLY A 10 -5.86 5.22 -23.11
N THR A 11 -4.97 4.92 -22.17
CA THR A 11 -3.80 4.08 -22.47
C THR A 11 -4.23 2.64 -22.74
N LEU A 12 -3.76 2.07 -23.85
CA LEU A 12 -4.02 0.67 -24.19
C LEU A 12 -3.39 -0.26 -23.15
N ILE A 13 -4.16 -1.22 -22.67
CA ILE A 13 -3.67 -2.27 -21.76
C ILE A 13 -3.61 -3.65 -22.42
N ALA A 14 -4.57 -3.96 -23.26
CA ALA A 14 -4.62 -5.23 -23.97
C ALA A 14 -5.42 -5.17 -25.26
N THR A 15 -5.04 -6.01 -26.24
CA THR A 15 -5.84 -6.33 -27.41
C THR A 15 -6.22 -7.80 -27.31
N VAL A 16 -7.50 -8.10 -27.24
CA VAL A 16 -8.01 -9.45 -26.99
C VAL A 16 -8.63 -10.02 -28.25
N GLU A 17 -8.00 -11.03 -28.82
CA GLU A 17 -8.47 -11.66 -30.06
C GLU A 17 -9.75 -12.49 -29.83
N ASP A 18 -10.49 -12.71 -30.91
CA ASP A 18 -11.72 -13.52 -30.88
C ASP A 18 -11.44 -14.92 -30.33
N GLY A 19 -12.29 -15.39 -29.44
CA GLY A 19 -12.18 -16.73 -28.86
C GLY A 19 -11.02 -16.93 -27.89
N THR A 20 -10.35 -15.84 -27.45
CA THR A 20 -9.20 -15.95 -26.54
C THR A 20 -9.44 -15.23 -25.23
N ILE A 21 -8.51 -15.44 -24.28
CA ILE A 21 -8.44 -14.73 -23.02
C ILE A 21 -7.07 -14.04 -22.93
N ASP A 22 -7.08 -12.80 -22.48
CA ASP A 22 -5.86 -12.06 -22.16
C ASP A 22 -5.63 -12.02 -20.65
N ASN A 23 -4.42 -12.30 -20.24
CA ASN A 23 -3.99 -12.35 -18.83
C ASN A 23 -2.93 -11.28 -18.51
N THR A 24 -2.95 -10.16 -19.20
CA THR A 24 -2.02 -9.04 -18.98
C THR A 24 -2.16 -8.47 -17.56
N THR A 25 -3.36 -8.50 -17.01
CA THR A 25 -3.64 -8.08 -15.63
C THR A 25 -4.02 -9.27 -14.74
N ASN A 26 -4.33 -8.99 -13.48
CA ASN A 26 -4.88 -10.00 -12.56
C ASN A 26 -6.35 -10.31 -12.81
N LEU A 27 -7.05 -9.50 -13.61
CA LEU A 27 -8.31 -9.89 -14.21
C LEU A 27 -8.06 -10.56 -15.57
N ARG A 28 -8.99 -11.42 -15.98
CA ARG A 28 -8.94 -12.07 -17.28
C ARG A 28 -9.84 -11.33 -18.25
N PHE A 29 -9.28 -10.75 -19.30
CA PHE A 29 -10.08 -10.09 -20.34
C PHE A 29 -10.53 -11.12 -21.35
N ILE A 30 -11.82 -11.12 -21.64
CA ILE A 30 -12.50 -12.14 -22.45
C ILE A 30 -12.69 -11.60 -23.85
N GLY A 31 -12.16 -12.32 -24.85
CA GLY A 31 -12.36 -12.00 -26.26
C GLY A 31 -13.76 -12.35 -26.73
N LYS A 32 -14.15 -11.78 -27.89
CA LYS A 32 -15.44 -12.06 -28.53
C LYS A 32 -15.58 -13.57 -28.81
N ASN A 33 -16.78 -14.09 -28.64
CA ASN A 33 -17.11 -15.50 -28.92
C ASN A 33 -16.33 -16.53 -28.07
N TYR A 34 -15.77 -16.14 -26.93
CA TYR A 34 -15.13 -17.09 -26.02
C TYR A 34 -16.19 -18.00 -25.36
N ALA A 35 -16.06 -19.31 -25.50
CA ALA A 35 -16.94 -20.27 -24.85
C ALA A 35 -16.66 -20.33 -23.34
N GLY A 36 -17.72 -20.32 -22.50
CA GLY A 36 -17.59 -20.37 -21.06
C GLY A 36 -17.21 -19.04 -20.40
N TYR A 37 -17.49 -17.92 -21.04
CA TYR A 37 -17.17 -16.59 -20.53
C TYR A 37 -17.82 -16.27 -19.18
N GLY A 38 -18.97 -16.85 -18.88
CA GLY A 38 -19.76 -16.52 -17.69
C GLY A 38 -19.03 -16.84 -16.39
N GLU A 39 -18.35 -17.98 -16.31
CA GLU A 39 -17.54 -18.35 -15.13
C GLU A 39 -16.42 -17.36 -14.90
N ILE A 40 -15.67 -17.03 -15.94
CA ILE A 40 -14.55 -16.09 -15.88
C ILE A 40 -15.02 -14.71 -15.47
N GLN A 41 -16.15 -14.26 -16.03
CA GLN A 41 -16.73 -12.97 -15.67
C GLN A 41 -17.15 -12.91 -14.21
N ASN A 42 -17.78 -13.96 -13.69
CA ASN A 42 -18.16 -14.07 -12.29
C ASN A 42 -16.92 -14.07 -11.36
N GLU A 43 -15.88 -14.78 -11.74
CA GLU A 43 -14.61 -14.78 -11.00
C GLU A 43 -13.95 -13.40 -11.00
N ASN A 44 -13.93 -12.71 -12.15
CA ASN A 44 -13.43 -11.33 -12.22
C ASN A 44 -14.18 -10.40 -11.28
N PHE A 45 -15.50 -10.48 -11.22
CA PHE A 45 -16.30 -9.69 -10.30
C PHE A 45 -16.00 -10.01 -8.85
N LEU A 46 -15.83 -11.29 -8.52
CA LEU A 46 -15.47 -11.70 -7.17
C LEU A 46 -14.07 -11.21 -6.78
N HIS A 47 -13.10 -11.32 -7.68
CA HIS A 47 -11.74 -10.79 -7.45
C HIS A 47 -11.76 -9.29 -7.16
N MET A 48 -12.58 -8.52 -7.87
CA MET A 48 -12.76 -7.09 -7.58
C MET A 48 -13.46 -6.87 -6.25
N LEU A 49 -14.50 -7.66 -5.95
CA LEU A 49 -15.25 -7.53 -4.69
C LEU A 49 -14.38 -7.79 -3.47
N GLU A 50 -13.51 -8.78 -3.52
CA GLU A 50 -12.58 -9.11 -2.44
C GLU A 50 -11.26 -8.33 -2.50
N ASN A 51 -11.13 -7.37 -3.41
CA ASN A 51 -9.91 -6.59 -3.65
C ASN A 51 -8.69 -7.47 -3.86
N PHE A 52 -8.79 -8.50 -4.69
CA PHE A 52 -7.70 -9.45 -4.98
C PHE A 52 -7.09 -10.06 -3.72
N ALA A 53 -7.91 -10.39 -2.72
CA ALA A 53 -7.48 -10.89 -1.41
C ALA A 53 -6.54 -12.08 -1.51
N GLY A 54 -5.45 -12.04 -0.77
CA GLY A 54 -4.47 -13.11 -0.71
C GLY A 54 -3.28 -12.77 0.17
N GLY A 55 -2.56 -13.80 0.60
CA GLY A 55 -1.34 -13.64 1.42
C GLY A 55 -0.11 -13.20 0.62
N SER A 56 -0.22 -13.15 -0.71
CA SER A 56 0.83 -12.67 -1.62
C SER A 56 0.27 -11.60 -2.52
N ALA A 57 1.10 -10.62 -2.84
CA ALA A 57 0.70 -9.51 -3.70
C ALA A 57 0.31 -9.98 -5.11
N PRO A 58 -0.71 -9.38 -5.73
CA PRO A 58 -1.03 -9.61 -7.14
C PRO A 58 0.21 -9.46 -8.03
N SER A 59 0.42 -10.40 -8.94
CA SER A 59 1.65 -10.49 -9.74
C SER A 59 1.67 -9.56 -10.95
N ARG A 60 0.51 -9.09 -11.40
CA ARG A 60 0.35 -8.24 -12.58
C ARG A 60 -0.53 -7.03 -12.27
N PRO A 61 -0.15 -6.22 -11.25
CA PRO A 61 -1.01 -5.15 -10.80
C PRO A 61 -1.03 -3.98 -11.79
N VAL A 62 -2.15 -3.30 -11.83
CA VAL A 62 -2.32 -2.02 -12.52
C VAL A 62 -2.24 -0.89 -11.48
N ALA A 63 -1.61 0.22 -11.83
CA ALA A 63 -1.53 1.37 -10.92
C ALA A 63 -2.94 1.79 -10.45
N GLY A 64 -3.10 1.94 -9.14
CA GLY A 64 -4.39 2.19 -8.51
C GLY A 64 -5.15 0.93 -8.09
N GLN A 65 -4.67 -0.27 -8.44
CA GLN A 65 -5.31 -1.52 -8.02
C GLN A 65 -5.24 -1.69 -6.51
N MET A 66 -6.37 -2.09 -5.91
CA MET A 66 -6.43 -2.44 -4.49
C MET A 66 -6.03 -3.90 -4.27
N TRP A 67 -5.44 -4.18 -3.11
CA TRP A 67 -5.13 -5.53 -2.66
C TRP A 67 -5.39 -5.65 -1.17
N TYR A 68 -6.25 -6.60 -0.79
CA TYR A 68 -6.40 -6.98 0.60
C TYR A 68 -5.35 -8.04 0.95
N ASP A 69 -4.30 -7.62 1.65
CA ASP A 69 -3.26 -8.51 2.16
C ASP A 69 -3.80 -9.28 3.36
N SER A 70 -4.20 -10.53 3.13
CA SER A 70 -4.79 -11.38 4.17
C SER A 70 -3.76 -11.84 5.22
N ALA A 71 -2.46 -11.78 4.92
CA ALA A 71 -1.41 -12.14 5.87
C ALA A 71 -1.24 -11.06 6.96
N SER A 72 -1.36 -9.79 6.58
CA SER A 72 -1.26 -8.66 7.53
C SER A 72 -2.61 -8.05 7.90
N ALA A 73 -3.71 -8.53 7.30
CA ALA A 73 -5.06 -7.98 7.44
C ALA A 73 -5.12 -6.48 7.11
N LYS A 74 -4.43 -6.07 6.05
CA LYS A 74 -4.36 -4.66 5.62
C LYS A 74 -4.80 -4.49 4.18
N LEU A 75 -5.50 -3.40 3.94
CA LEU A 75 -5.84 -2.96 2.58
C LEU A 75 -4.70 -2.13 2.02
N LYS A 76 -4.25 -2.48 0.82
CA LYS A 76 -3.14 -1.83 0.12
C LYS A 76 -3.56 -1.39 -1.28
N PHE A 77 -2.83 -0.45 -1.85
CA PHE A 77 -2.99 -0.03 -3.24
C PHE A 77 -1.65 -0.03 -3.97
N TYR A 78 -1.70 -0.27 -5.27
CA TYR A 78 -0.50 -0.25 -6.12
C TYR A 78 -0.25 1.16 -6.66
N ASP A 79 0.89 1.76 -6.33
CA ASP A 79 1.24 3.12 -6.75
C ASP A 79 1.88 3.20 -8.15
N GLY A 80 2.01 2.06 -8.83
CA GLY A 80 2.71 1.91 -10.10
C GLY A 80 4.10 1.30 -9.96
N SER A 81 4.62 1.22 -8.74
CA SER A 81 5.93 0.65 -8.40
C SER A 81 5.83 -0.42 -7.33
N LYS A 82 5.06 -0.17 -6.29
CA LYS A 82 4.87 -1.09 -5.17
C LYS A 82 3.49 -0.95 -4.54
N PHE A 83 3.10 -1.94 -3.73
CA PHE A 83 1.90 -1.85 -2.91
C PHE A 83 2.19 -1.04 -1.64
N ARG A 84 1.32 -0.06 -1.37
CA ARG A 84 1.35 0.78 -0.17
C ARG A 84 0.11 0.55 0.67
N THR A 85 0.25 0.63 1.99
CA THR A 85 -0.88 0.58 2.90
C THR A 85 -1.76 1.82 2.71
N THR A 86 -3.08 1.64 2.67
CA THR A 86 -4.04 2.74 2.47
C THR A 86 -4.18 3.64 3.69
N GLY A 87 -3.77 3.17 4.86
CA GLY A 87 -3.81 3.94 6.11
C GLY A 87 -2.91 3.35 7.16
N GLY A 88 -2.57 4.14 8.18
CA GLY A 88 -1.64 3.78 9.23
C GLY A 88 -0.19 3.92 8.80
N ALA A 89 0.70 3.26 9.54
CA ALA A 89 2.13 3.30 9.31
C ALA A 89 2.60 2.05 8.55
N GLU A 90 3.70 2.18 7.82
CA GLU A 90 4.48 1.01 7.42
C GLU A 90 5.06 0.36 8.68
N ILE A 91 5.00 -0.97 8.77
CA ILE A 91 5.41 -1.71 9.97
C ILE A 91 6.60 -2.59 9.63
N SER A 92 7.75 -2.31 10.25
CA SER A 92 8.97 -3.08 10.02
C SER A 92 10.00 -2.81 11.11
N ALA A 93 10.96 -3.74 11.28
CA ALA A 93 12.10 -3.56 12.17
C ALA A 93 13.25 -2.76 11.51
N THR A 94 13.18 -2.56 10.21
CA THR A 94 14.16 -1.79 9.44
C THR A 94 13.46 -0.66 8.70
N ALA A 95 14.14 0.46 8.56
CA ALA A 95 13.58 1.64 7.90
C ALA A 95 13.12 1.30 6.47
N PRO A 96 11.84 1.55 6.13
CA PRO A 96 11.32 1.29 4.80
C PRO A 96 11.89 2.27 3.77
N THR A 97 11.92 1.84 2.51
CA THR A 97 12.35 2.67 1.39
C THR A 97 11.15 3.07 0.53
N GLY A 98 11.33 4.11 -0.28
CA GLY A 98 10.31 4.55 -1.24
C GLY A 98 9.08 5.17 -0.58
N LEU A 99 9.25 5.81 0.56
CA LEU A 99 8.21 6.59 1.21
C LEU A 99 8.01 7.95 0.53
N THR A 100 6.82 8.49 0.68
CA THR A 100 6.47 9.85 0.27
C THR A 100 6.39 10.74 1.50
N THR A 101 6.64 12.01 1.36
CA THR A 101 6.51 12.99 2.45
C THR A 101 5.15 12.87 3.13
N GLY A 102 5.16 12.71 4.44
CA GLY A 102 3.96 12.51 5.25
C GLY A 102 3.62 11.06 5.55
N ASP A 103 4.32 10.08 4.96
CA ASP A 103 4.17 8.68 5.32
C ASP A 103 4.72 8.43 6.73
N PHE A 104 4.14 7.44 7.43
CA PHE A 104 4.57 7.03 8.76
C PHE A 104 5.23 5.66 8.72
N TRP A 105 6.16 5.45 9.65
CA TRP A 105 6.80 4.17 9.90
C TRP A 105 6.77 3.84 11.39
N TRP A 106 6.20 2.66 11.70
CA TRP A 106 6.29 2.08 13.04
C TRP A 106 7.49 1.13 13.10
N ASP A 107 8.53 1.56 13.80
CA ASP A 107 9.73 0.75 14.06
C ASP A 107 9.43 -0.28 15.14
N THR A 108 9.30 -1.54 14.76
CA THR A 108 9.02 -2.63 15.69
C THR A 108 10.23 -3.01 16.56
N ALA A 109 11.45 -2.67 16.13
CA ALA A 109 12.67 -2.96 16.90
C ALA A 109 12.78 -2.04 18.12
N ASN A 110 12.40 -0.78 17.98
CA ASN A 110 12.51 0.24 19.01
C ASN A 110 11.15 0.72 19.56
N SER A 111 10.05 0.20 19.03
CA SER A 111 8.68 0.61 19.39
C SER A 111 8.49 2.13 19.27
N GLN A 112 8.89 2.69 18.14
CA GLN A 112 8.83 4.13 17.87
C GLN A 112 8.12 4.42 16.55
N LEU A 113 7.40 5.53 16.53
CA LEU A 113 6.73 6.03 15.33
C LEU A 113 7.53 7.17 14.73
N TYR A 114 7.78 7.09 13.43
CA TYR A 114 8.46 8.10 12.63
C TYR A 114 7.56 8.63 11.53
N ALA A 115 7.78 9.90 11.16
CA ALA A 115 7.22 10.51 9.96
C ALA A 115 8.34 10.76 8.95
N TRP A 116 8.08 10.52 7.65
CA TRP A 116 9.02 10.83 6.59
C TRP A 116 8.80 12.26 6.08
N ASP A 117 9.84 13.09 6.13
CA ASP A 117 9.75 14.50 5.69
C ASP A 117 10.14 14.71 4.22
N GLY A 118 10.47 13.63 3.51
CA GLY A 118 10.96 13.64 2.13
C GLY A 118 12.46 13.40 2.02
N SER A 119 13.22 13.49 3.13
CA SER A 119 14.68 13.25 3.17
C SER A 119 15.11 12.42 4.37
N SER A 120 14.42 12.51 5.50
CA SER A 120 14.79 11.83 6.73
C SER A 120 13.56 11.43 7.54
N PHE A 121 13.77 10.49 8.47
CA PHE A 121 12.77 10.10 9.45
C PHE A 121 12.80 11.03 10.66
N ILE A 122 11.67 11.64 10.95
CA ILE A 122 11.45 12.48 12.12
C ILE A 122 10.73 11.66 13.19
N LEU A 123 11.30 11.55 14.37
CA LEU A 123 10.66 10.83 15.48
C LEU A 123 9.40 11.57 15.92
N VAL A 124 8.26 10.89 15.83
CA VAL A 124 6.97 11.36 16.37
C VAL A 124 6.83 10.96 17.83
N GLY A 125 7.22 9.73 18.16
CA GLY A 125 7.20 9.19 19.53
C GLY A 125 7.00 7.68 19.59
N PRO A 126 6.99 7.10 20.78
CA PRO A 126 7.35 7.75 22.04
C PRO A 126 8.84 8.07 22.12
N GLN A 127 9.17 9.17 22.78
CA GLN A 127 10.56 9.48 23.10
C GLN A 127 11.04 8.60 24.26
N GLY A 128 12.36 8.45 24.37
CA GLY A 128 12.95 7.66 25.43
C GLY A 128 12.42 8.07 26.82
N VAL A 129 12.14 7.06 27.62
CA VAL A 129 11.55 7.24 28.96
C VAL A 129 12.41 8.20 29.79
N GLY A 130 11.81 9.29 30.19
CA GLY A 130 12.38 10.20 31.17
C GLY A 130 13.17 11.40 30.64
N SER A 131 13.57 11.42 29.36
CA SER A 131 14.45 12.50 28.90
C SER A 131 13.75 13.86 28.84
N THR A 132 12.57 13.95 28.31
CA THR A 132 11.83 15.21 28.17
C THR A 132 11.30 15.73 29.50
N VAL A 133 10.73 14.82 30.30
CA VAL A 133 10.18 15.16 31.62
C VAL A 133 11.30 15.56 32.57
N THR A 134 12.42 14.86 32.55
CA THR A 134 13.58 15.16 33.39
C THR A 134 14.18 16.52 33.08
N GLN A 135 14.33 16.86 31.82
CA GLN A 135 14.84 18.18 31.40
C GLN A 135 13.92 19.31 31.85
N PHE A 136 12.61 19.14 31.65
CA PHE A 136 11.63 20.14 32.05
C PHE A 136 11.64 20.35 33.57
N THR A 137 11.64 19.26 34.32
CA THR A 137 11.67 19.32 35.81
C THR A 137 12.98 19.93 36.33
N SER A 138 14.10 19.59 35.74
CA SER A 138 15.41 20.16 36.13
C SER A 138 15.45 21.65 35.89
N ARG A 139 14.91 22.11 34.77
CA ARG A 139 14.84 23.53 34.46
C ARG A 139 13.97 24.31 35.44
N GLN A 140 12.81 23.77 35.79
CA GLN A 140 11.93 24.39 36.80
C GLN A 140 12.59 24.51 38.15
N ILE A 141 13.27 23.47 38.60
CA ILE A 141 13.99 23.48 39.87
C ILE A 141 15.10 24.53 39.85
N GLN A 142 15.83 24.63 38.76
CA GLN A 142 16.90 25.61 38.62
C GLN A 142 16.39 27.05 38.66
N ASP A 143 15.28 27.33 37.98
CA ASP A 143 14.64 28.65 37.99
C ASP A 143 14.17 29.02 39.42
N THR A 144 13.66 28.06 40.15
CA THR A 144 13.21 28.28 41.54
C THR A 144 14.38 28.53 42.50
N LEU A 145 15.48 27.81 42.29
CA LEU A 145 16.68 27.97 43.14
C LEU A 145 17.52 29.19 42.76
N GLY A 146 17.45 29.63 41.50
CA GLY A 146 18.18 30.79 41.01
C GLY A 146 17.48 32.13 41.32
N ALA A 147 16.30 32.03 41.82
CA ALA A 147 15.59 33.19 42.33
C ALA A 147 15.95 33.46 43.79
#